data_c055edcb9b129eca6ca3a9b65ba46391
#
_entry.id   c055edcb9b129eca6ca3a9b65ba46391
#
_cell.length_a   1.000
_cell.length_b   1.000
_cell.length_c   1.000
_cell.angle_alpha   90.00
_cell.angle_beta   90.00
_cell.angle_gamma   90.00
#
_symmetry.space_group_name_H-M   'P 1'
#
loop_
_entity.id
_entity.type
_entity.pdbx_description
1 polymer ?
#
loop_
_entity_poly.entity_id
_entity_poly.type
_entity_poly.pdbx_seq_one_letter_code
_entity_poly.pdbx_strand_id
1 'polypeptide(L)'
;THPTRDAVAITLDATGPSAGALRAARPGQFITVRVDVAGESIRRAYSLCGPPDDTRHVTFITRRVAGGRASSWLVDHAAIGQTLTVRGPDGRFGAQLGAMDADGVVLIAGGVGITPLWSMAQARLARATATGTTRLVYANRSAASVILRREIDAAAARSGGRLTVRHVLERPSRSVDALAGRLTPELLVAALDSQIEPH
;
A
#
# COMPACT_ATOMS: atom_id res chain seq x y z
N THR A 1 8.26 0.36 11.92
CA THR A 1 8.64 -1.03 11.60
C THR A 1 9.27 -1.12 10.21
N HIS A 2 10.04 -2.17 9.94
CA HIS A 2 10.68 -2.40 8.64
C HIS A 2 10.02 -3.59 7.93
N PRO A 3 9.07 -3.36 7.00
CA PRO A 3 8.42 -4.45 6.25
C PRO A 3 9.36 -5.18 5.28
N THR A 4 10.44 -4.52 4.83
CA THR A 4 11.57 -5.10 4.09
C THR A 4 12.87 -4.43 4.52
N ARG A 5 14.04 -4.96 4.11
CA ARG A 5 15.36 -4.37 4.50
C ARG A 5 15.55 -2.94 4.01
N ASP A 6 14.88 -2.55 2.93
CA ASP A 6 15.00 -1.26 2.26
C ASP A 6 13.75 -0.37 2.40
N ALA A 7 12.78 -0.78 3.23
CA ALA A 7 11.56 -0.02 3.45
C ALA A 7 11.24 0.15 4.95
N VAL A 8 10.62 1.27 5.27
CA VAL A 8 10.11 1.57 6.61
C VAL A 8 8.63 1.94 6.56
N ALA A 9 7.85 1.36 7.46
CA ALA A 9 6.48 1.78 7.75
C ALA A 9 6.51 2.74 8.94
N ILE A 10 5.96 3.92 8.73
CA ILE A 10 5.91 5.00 9.72
C ILE A 10 4.46 5.26 10.05
N THR A 11 4.13 5.10 11.33
CA THR A 11 2.82 5.42 11.90
C THR A 11 2.95 6.70 12.71
N LEU A 12 2.14 7.69 12.38
CA LEU A 12 2.11 8.99 13.02
C LEU A 12 0.87 9.11 13.89
N ASP A 13 1.05 9.58 15.11
CA ASP A 13 -0.07 10.11 15.90
C ASP A 13 -0.37 11.52 15.35
N ALA A 14 -1.54 11.68 14.76
CA ALA A 14 -1.90 12.93 14.11
C ALA A 14 -2.23 13.99 15.18
N THR A 15 -1.40 15.02 15.23
CA THR A 15 -1.51 16.15 16.16
C THR A 15 -1.57 17.48 15.42
N GLY A 16 -1.89 18.56 16.14
CA GLY A 16 -1.95 19.91 15.57
C GLY A 16 -3.25 20.23 14.81
N PRO A 17 -3.32 21.40 14.15
CA PRO A 17 -4.57 21.91 13.56
C PRO A 17 -5.17 21.02 12.47
N SER A 18 -4.34 20.28 11.72
CA SER A 18 -4.80 19.39 10.65
C SER A 18 -5.08 17.96 11.10
N ALA A 19 -5.00 17.64 12.39
CA ALA A 19 -5.16 16.28 12.91
C ALA A 19 -6.50 15.65 12.53
N GLY A 20 -7.60 16.41 12.62
CA GLY A 20 -8.92 15.93 12.22
C GLY A 20 -9.02 15.56 10.75
N ALA A 21 -8.46 16.37 9.87
CA ALA A 21 -8.43 16.09 8.43
C ALA A 21 -7.57 14.85 8.10
N LEU A 22 -6.44 14.70 8.78
CA LEU A 22 -5.55 13.53 8.59
C LEU A 22 -6.22 12.23 9.02
N ARG A 23 -6.95 12.26 10.14
CA ARG A 23 -7.72 11.11 10.66
C ARG A 23 -8.92 10.76 9.78
N ALA A 24 -9.47 11.74 9.06
CA ALA A 24 -10.57 11.55 8.10
C ALA A 24 -10.08 11.23 6.68
N ALA A 25 -8.80 10.87 6.53
CA ALA A 25 -8.24 10.54 5.23
C ALA A 25 -8.95 9.34 4.58
N ARG A 26 -9.14 9.44 3.27
CA ARG A 26 -9.83 8.40 2.48
C ARG A 26 -8.82 7.47 1.82
N PRO A 27 -9.21 6.22 1.54
CA PRO A 27 -8.37 5.28 0.79
C PRO A 27 -7.87 5.89 -0.52
N GLY A 28 -6.58 5.68 -0.81
CA GLY A 28 -5.92 6.23 -1.99
C GLY A 28 -5.43 7.66 -1.87
N GLN A 29 -5.66 8.33 -0.74
CA GLN A 29 -5.06 9.63 -0.46
C GLN A 29 -3.62 9.51 0.01
N PHE A 30 -2.90 10.64 -0.04
CA PHE A 30 -1.51 10.77 0.37
C PHE A 30 -1.29 11.98 1.28
N ILE A 31 -0.17 11.97 1.97
CA ILE A 31 0.35 13.14 2.70
C ILE A 31 1.68 13.57 2.08
N THR A 32 1.99 14.85 2.20
CA THR A 32 3.32 15.39 1.88
C THR A 32 4.10 15.51 3.17
N VAL A 33 5.17 14.74 3.30
CA VAL A 33 6.08 14.77 4.45
C VAL A 33 7.28 15.68 4.14
N ARG A 34 7.63 16.54 5.08
CA ARG A 34 8.85 17.34 5.06
C ARG A 34 9.91 16.68 5.92
N VAL A 35 11.09 16.51 5.37
CA VAL A 35 12.31 16.11 6.08
C VAL A 35 13.42 17.11 5.80
N ASP A 36 14.22 17.42 6.80
CA ASP A 36 15.37 18.30 6.65
C ASP A 36 16.65 17.45 6.59
N VAL A 37 17.35 17.50 5.46
CA VAL A 37 18.53 16.67 5.16
C VAL A 37 19.68 17.57 4.76
N ALA A 38 20.74 17.58 5.56
CA ALA A 38 21.94 18.41 5.32
C ALA A 38 21.60 19.90 5.08
N GLY A 39 20.71 20.46 5.91
CA GLY A 39 20.31 21.86 5.83
C GLY A 39 19.27 22.20 4.76
N GLU A 40 18.87 21.23 3.94
CA GLU A 40 17.84 21.44 2.93
C GLU A 40 16.50 20.79 3.33
N SER A 41 15.42 21.54 3.15
CA SER A 41 14.05 21.05 3.40
C SER A 41 13.50 20.35 2.16
N ILE A 42 13.30 19.06 2.27
CA ILE A 42 12.81 18.19 1.17
C ILE A 42 11.37 17.76 1.47
N ARG A 43 10.49 17.89 0.46
CA ARG A 43 9.10 17.44 0.55
C ARG A 43 8.85 16.28 -0.38
N ARG A 44 8.17 15.23 0.10
CA ARG A 44 7.78 14.06 -0.72
C ARG A 44 6.38 13.59 -0.33
N ALA A 45 5.62 13.18 -1.36
CA ALA A 45 4.31 12.60 -1.19
C ALA A 45 4.41 11.10 -0.86
N TYR A 46 3.60 10.65 0.10
CA TYR A 46 3.49 9.25 0.51
C TYR A 46 2.03 8.87 0.67
N SER A 47 1.60 7.85 -0.07
CA SER A 47 0.24 7.33 0.04
C SER A 47 0.01 6.71 1.42
N LEU A 48 -1.17 6.96 1.97
CA LEU A 48 -1.61 6.36 3.22
C LEU A 48 -1.99 4.90 3.00
N CYS A 49 -1.62 4.04 3.95
CA CYS A 49 -1.85 2.59 3.86
C CYS A 49 -2.28 1.95 5.19
N GLY A 50 -2.61 2.75 6.19
CA GLY A 50 -3.13 2.27 7.47
C GLY A 50 -4.51 1.63 7.36
N PRO A 51 -4.95 0.92 8.42
CA PRO A 51 -6.30 0.39 8.49
C PRO A 51 -7.36 1.50 8.36
N PRO A 52 -8.50 1.23 7.69
CA PRO A 52 -9.52 2.25 7.46
C PRO A 52 -10.28 2.66 8.73
N ASP A 53 -10.23 1.86 9.77
CA ASP A 53 -10.85 2.06 11.09
C ASP A 53 -9.91 2.71 12.12
N ASP A 54 -8.63 2.90 11.79
CA ASP A 54 -7.70 3.62 12.68
C ASP A 54 -7.97 5.13 12.60
N THR A 55 -8.75 5.61 13.55
CA THR A 55 -9.11 7.04 13.67
C THR A 55 -8.08 7.85 14.46
N ARG A 56 -7.00 7.27 14.94
CA ARG A 56 -5.96 7.95 15.75
C ARG A 56 -4.68 8.18 14.99
N HIS A 57 -4.30 7.24 14.14
CA HIS A 57 -3.01 7.24 13.48
C HIS A 57 -3.15 7.31 11.96
N VAL A 58 -2.11 7.78 11.32
CA VAL A 58 -1.94 7.69 9.87
C VAL A 58 -0.64 6.96 9.57
N THR A 59 -0.71 5.96 8.69
CA THR A 59 0.44 5.14 8.35
C THR A 59 0.80 5.32 6.88
N PHE A 60 2.08 5.46 6.60
CA PHE A 60 2.63 5.41 5.26
C PHE A 60 3.88 4.53 5.22
N ILE A 61 4.23 4.04 4.03
CA ILE A 61 5.44 3.25 3.83
C ILE A 61 6.29 3.96 2.78
N THR A 62 7.58 4.05 3.06
CA THR A 62 8.59 4.49 2.10
C THR A 62 9.64 3.42 1.89
N ARG A 63 10.13 3.32 0.65
CA ARG A 63 11.26 2.47 0.28
C ARG A 63 12.44 3.35 -0.11
N ARG A 64 13.63 2.95 0.25
CA ARG A 64 14.87 3.59 -0.19
C ARG A 64 14.94 3.62 -1.71
N VAL A 65 15.09 4.81 -2.26
CA VAL A 65 15.34 5.04 -3.68
C VAL A 65 16.83 5.31 -3.86
N ALA A 66 17.46 4.70 -4.82
CA ALA A 66 18.87 4.98 -5.13
C ALA A 66 19.04 6.48 -5.44
N GLY A 67 19.95 7.14 -4.73
CA GLY A 67 20.13 8.60 -4.79
C GLY A 67 19.00 9.43 -4.16
N GLY A 68 17.97 8.80 -3.61
CA GLY A 68 16.85 9.48 -2.98
C GLY A 68 17.19 9.94 -1.56
N ARG A 69 17.34 11.25 -1.35
CA ARG A 69 17.74 11.83 -0.06
C ARG A 69 16.68 11.66 1.02
N ALA A 70 15.42 12.00 0.73
CA ALA A 70 14.32 11.93 1.71
C ALA A 70 13.99 10.48 2.08
N SER A 71 13.87 9.57 1.09
CA SER A 71 13.56 8.16 1.36
C SER A 71 14.68 7.47 2.14
N SER A 72 15.95 7.76 1.82
CA SER A 72 17.09 7.23 2.58
C SER A 72 17.07 7.73 4.01
N TRP A 73 16.87 9.04 4.20
CA TRP A 73 16.80 9.63 5.53
C TRP A 73 15.68 8.98 6.39
N LEU A 74 14.49 8.83 5.83
CA LEU A 74 13.36 8.19 6.55
C LEU A 74 13.66 6.74 6.92
N VAL A 75 14.28 5.96 6.01
CA VAL A 75 14.63 4.56 6.28
C VAL A 75 15.71 4.45 7.36
N ASP A 76 16.67 5.38 7.40
CA ASP A 76 17.83 5.31 8.29
C ASP A 76 17.62 6.01 9.64
N HIS A 77 16.80 7.05 9.68
CA HIS A 77 16.78 7.97 10.82
C HIS A 77 15.40 8.16 11.45
N ALA A 78 14.30 7.65 10.81
CA ALA A 78 12.98 7.78 11.45
C ALA A 78 12.93 6.96 12.74
N ALA A 79 12.68 7.65 13.87
CA ALA A 79 12.67 7.06 15.19
C ALA A 79 11.33 7.29 15.90
N ILE A 80 11.02 6.40 16.86
CA ILE A 80 9.83 6.55 17.72
C ILE A 80 9.98 7.83 18.56
N GLY A 81 8.89 8.60 18.66
CA GLY A 81 8.86 9.88 19.37
C GLY A 81 9.32 11.08 18.54
N GLN A 82 9.82 10.84 17.33
CA GLN A 82 10.22 11.92 16.43
C GLN A 82 9.00 12.64 15.83
N THR A 83 9.05 13.96 15.75
CA THR A 83 8.04 14.78 15.08
C THR A 83 8.38 14.94 13.61
N LEU A 84 7.39 14.66 12.74
CA LEU A 84 7.46 14.95 11.31
C LEU A 84 6.44 16.01 10.92
N THR A 85 6.85 16.98 10.12
CA THR A 85 5.92 17.96 9.54
C THR A 85 5.24 17.37 8.33
N VAL A 86 3.91 17.33 8.35
CA VAL A 86 3.12 16.78 7.25
C VAL A 86 2.05 17.77 6.78
N ARG A 87 1.67 17.67 5.51
CA ARG A 87 0.55 18.38 4.89
C ARG A 87 -0.35 17.37 4.19
N GLY A 88 -1.63 17.62 4.17
CA GLY A 88 -2.65 16.79 3.55
C GLY A 88 -3.79 16.49 4.52
N PRO A 89 -4.64 15.48 4.26
CA PRO A 89 -4.52 14.53 3.13
C PRO A 89 -4.93 15.18 1.79
N ASP A 90 -4.28 14.71 0.72
CA ASP A 90 -4.55 15.17 -0.65
C ASP A 90 -4.80 13.94 -1.56
N GLY A 91 -5.34 14.18 -2.78
CA GLY A 91 -5.51 13.17 -3.81
C GLY A 91 -6.93 12.61 -3.94
N ARG A 92 -7.19 12.06 -5.14
CA ARG A 92 -8.52 11.54 -5.55
C ARG A 92 -8.46 10.11 -6.10
N PHE A 93 -7.35 9.41 -5.97
CA PHE A 93 -7.14 8.10 -6.61
C PHE A 93 -8.21 7.07 -6.21
N GLY A 94 -8.66 7.07 -4.96
CA GLY A 94 -9.73 6.18 -4.47
C GLY A 94 -11.14 6.80 -4.46
N ALA A 95 -11.36 7.96 -5.10
CA ALA A 95 -12.60 8.72 -4.93
C ALA A 95 -13.87 7.98 -5.36
N GLN A 96 -13.78 7.08 -6.34
CA GLN A 96 -14.92 6.32 -6.88
C GLN A 96 -15.06 4.92 -6.27
N LEU A 97 -14.20 4.53 -5.34
CA LEU A 97 -14.18 3.18 -4.81
C LEU A 97 -15.53 2.74 -4.23
N GLY A 98 -16.27 3.66 -3.61
CA GLY A 98 -17.58 3.38 -3.07
C GLY A 98 -18.67 3.13 -4.10
N ALA A 99 -18.61 3.81 -5.24
CA ALA A 99 -19.54 3.60 -6.33
C ALA A 99 -19.37 2.23 -7.02
N MET A 100 -18.26 1.54 -6.77
CA MET A 100 -17.91 0.24 -7.36
C MET A 100 -18.14 -0.93 -6.39
N ASP A 101 -18.96 -0.77 -5.37
CA ASP A 101 -19.12 -1.80 -4.33
C ASP A 101 -19.71 -3.12 -4.86
N ALA A 102 -20.69 -3.04 -5.78
CA ALA A 102 -21.31 -4.22 -6.40
C ALA A 102 -20.41 -4.86 -7.47
N ASP A 103 -19.46 -4.12 -8.02
CA ASP A 103 -18.59 -4.56 -9.11
C ASP A 103 -17.32 -5.22 -8.59
N GLY A 104 -16.74 -6.07 -9.43
CA GLY A 104 -15.37 -6.54 -9.21
C GLY A 104 -14.36 -5.42 -9.46
N VAL A 105 -13.34 -5.34 -8.63
CA VAL A 105 -12.24 -4.37 -8.77
C VAL A 105 -10.92 -5.09 -8.96
N VAL A 106 -10.16 -4.69 -9.98
CA VAL A 106 -8.80 -5.15 -10.21
C VAL A 106 -7.81 -4.08 -9.73
N LEU A 107 -6.94 -4.45 -8.82
CA LEU A 107 -5.85 -3.63 -8.30
C LEU A 107 -4.52 -4.17 -8.80
N ILE A 108 -3.74 -3.34 -9.50
CA ILE A 108 -2.45 -3.74 -10.07
C ILE A 108 -1.36 -2.91 -9.41
N ALA A 109 -0.51 -3.57 -8.63
CA ALA A 109 0.55 -2.94 -7.84
C ALA A 109 1.95 -3.37 -8.27
N GLY A 110 2.90 -2.45 -8.23
CA GLY A 110 4.34 -2.71 -8.35
C GLY A 110 5.12 -2.16 -7.16
N GLY A 111 5.87 -3.02 -6.45
CA GLY A 111 6.71 -2.60 -5.34
C GLY A 111 5.99 -1.74 -4.29
N VAL A 112 6.51 -0.55 -3.98
CA VAL A 112 5.90 0.38 -3.00
C VAL A 112 4.56 0.96 -3.47
N GLY A 113 4.22 0.86 -4.76
CA GLY A 113 2.91 1.27 -5.30
C GLY A 113 1.73 0.48 -4.71
N ILE A 114 1.99 -0.56 -3.93
CA ILE A 114 0.95 -1.28 -3.16
C ILE A 114 0.25 -0.38 -2.13
N THR A 115 0.90 0.65 -1.61
CA THR A 115 0.40 1.41 -0.45
C THR A 115 -1.00 1.99 -0.63
N PRO A 116 -1.32 2.76 -1.71
CA PRO A 116 -2.67 3.26 -1.90
C PRO A 116 -3.67 2.13 -2.23
N LEU A 117 -3.23 1.11 -2.96
CA LEU A 117 -4.09 -0.01 -3.36
C LEU A 117 -4.44 -0.90 -2.17
N TRP A 118 -3.50 -1.09 -1.24
CA TRP A 118 -3.77 -1.81 0.00
C TRP A 118 -4.79 -1.08 0.87
N SER A 119 -4.66 0.24 1.01
CA SER A 119 -5.68 1.07 1.66
C SER A 119 -7.07 0.90 1.05
N MET A 120 -7.16 0.86 -0.28
CA MET A 120 -8.42 0.61 -1.00
C MET A 120 -8.95 -0.80 -0.76
N ALA A 121 -8.11 -1.82 -0.82
CA ALA A 121 -8.51 -3.21 -0.58
C ALA A 121 -9.07 -3.39 0.83
N GLN A 122 -8.36 -2.87 1.85
CA GLN A 122 -8.83 -2.91 3.24
C GLN A 122 -10.19 -2.22 3.41
N ALA A 123 -10.36 -1.03 2.83
CA ALA A 123 -11.61 -0.29 2.92
C ALA A 123 -12.78 -1.04 2.24
N ARG A 124 -12.54 -1.71 1.13
CA ARG A 124 -13.56 -2.57 0.50
C ARG A 124 -13.90 -3.77 1.37
N LEU A 125 -12.90 -4.44 1.93
CA LEU A 125 -13.13 -5.60 2.81
C LEU A 125 -13.91 -5.22 4.08
N ALA A 126 -13.70 -4.02 4.62
CA ALA A 126 -14.40 -3.52 5.80
C ALA A 126 -15.87 -3.13 5.54
N ARG A 127 -16.27 -2.93 4.28
CA ARG A 127 -17.63 -2.49 3.92
C ARG A 127 -18.53 -3.69 3.65
N ALA A 128 -19.64 -3.77 4.36
CA ALA A 128 -20.66 -4.81 4.12
C ALA A 128 -21.33 -4.67 2.74
N THR A 129 -21.40 -3.44 2.21
CA THR A 129 -21.97 -3.13 0.89
C THR A 129 -21.07 -3.54 -0.29
N ALA A 130 -19.77 -3.77 -0.03
CA ALA A 130 -18.83 -4.18 -1.07
C ALA A 130 -18.93 -5.69 -1.33
N THR A 131 -19.91 -6.08 -2.14
CA THR A 131 -20.19 -7.48 -2.51
C THR A 131 -19.32 -7.99 -3.65
N GLY A 132 -18.85 -7.10 -4.52
CA GLY A 132 -17.95 -7.43 -5.63
C GLY A 132 -16.56 -7.88 -5.16
N THR A 133 -15.95 -8.78 -5.92
CA THR A 133 -14.58 -9.29 -5.60
C THR A 133 -13.52 -8.23 -5.82
N THR A 134 -12.45 -8.30 -5.04
CA THR A 134 -11.22 -7.52 -5.23
C THR A 134 -10.12 -8.46 -5.68
N ARG A 135 -9.56 -8.24 -6.87
CA ARG A 135 -8.43 -9.00 -7.41
C ARG A 135 -7.17 -8.14 -7.35
N LEU A 136 -6.17 -8.58 -6.61
CA LEU A 136 -4.89 -7.90 -6.48
C LEU A 136 -3.81 -8.67 -7.26
N VAL A 137 -3.25 -8.03 -8.29
CA VAL A 137 -2.02 -8.47 -8.94
C VAL A 137 -0.86 -7.65 -8.40
N TYR A 138 0.11 -8.31 -7.77
CA TYR A 138 1.18 -7.61 -7.07
C TYR A 138 2.57 -8.04 -7.56
N ALA A 139 3.18 -7.17 -8.36
CA ALA A 139 4.48 -7.40 -8.98
C ALA A 139 5.64 -6.89 -8.11
N ASN A 140 6.68 -7.71 -7.96
CA ASN A 140 7.89 -7.40 -7.22
C ASN A 140 9.12 -8.08 -7.85
N ARG A 141 10.33 -7.64 -7.46
CA ARG A 141 11.57 -8.28 -7.91
C ARG A 141 11.76 -9.68 -7.32
N SER A 142 11.42 -9.85 -6.05
CA SER A 142 11.61 -11.11 -5.31
C SER A 142 10.69 -11.17 -4.10
N ALA A 143 10.53 -12.34 -3.51
CA ALA A 143 9.75 -12.55 -2.29
C ALA A 143 10.18 -11.62 -1.13
N ALA A 144 11.50 -11.39 -0.98
CA ALA A 144 12.05 -10.52 0.06
C ALA A 144 11.73 -9.03 -0.14
N SER A 145 11.28 -8.63 -1.33
CA SER A 145 10.92 -7.25 -1.66
C SER A 145 9.41 -6.99 -1.60
N VAL A 146 8.60 -7.99 -1.27
CA VAL A 146 7.13 -7.86 -1.16
C VAL A 146 6.78 -7.17 0.15
N ILE A 147 6.37 -5.91 0.07
CA ILE A 147 5.90 -5.12 1.21
C ILE A 147 4.51 -5.61 1.64
N LEU A 148 4.23 -5.65 2.94
CA LEU A 148 2.92 -6.06 3.51
C LEU A 148 2.49 -7.48 3.13
N ARG A 149 3.42 -8.36 2.74
CA ARG A 149 3.07 -9.70 2.26
C ARG A 149 2.21 -10.47 3.26
N ARG A 150 2.64 -10.52 4.52
CA ARG A 150 1.91 -11.28 5.55
C ARG A 150 0.51 -10.73 5.80
N GLU A 151 0.39 -9.42 5.82
CA GLU A 151 -0.88 -8.72 6.02
C GLU A 151 -1.85 -8.97 4.86
N ILE A 152 -1.34 -8.89 3.63
CA ILE A 152 -2.09 -9.11 2.40
C ILE A 152 -2.55 -10.57 2.30
N ASP A 153 -1.64 -11.53 2.46
CA ASP A 153 -1.93 -12.96 2.37
C ASP A 153 -2.93 -13.38 3.48
N ALA A 154 -2.74 -12.86 4.69
CA ALA A 154 -3.65 -13.11 5.79
C ALA A 154 -5.05 -12.50 5.57
N ALA A 155 -5.15 -11.33 4.98
CA ALA A 155 -6.43 -10.71 4.64
C ALA A 155 -7.15 -11.50 3.54
N ALA A 156 -6.43 -11.96 2.52
CA ALA A 156 -6.99 -12.80 1.46
C ALA A 156 -7.56 -14.09 2.05
N ALA A 157 -6.80 -14.79 2.90
CA ALA A 157 -7.24 -16.03 3.55
C ALA A 157 -8.51 -15.85 4.41
N ARG A 158 -8.65 -14.69 5.08
CA ARG A 158 -9.83 -14.39 5.91
C ARG A 158 -11.00 -13.80 5.15
N SER A 159 -10.83 -13.43 3.90
CA SER A 159 -11.83 -12.66 3.14
C SER A 159 -13.04 -13.48 2.66
N GLY A 160 -12.97 -14.82 2.72
CA GLY A 160 -14.00 -15.68 2.13
C GLY A 160 -14.12 -15.50 0.61
N GLY A 161 -12.99 -15.32 -0.08
CA GLY A 161 -12.94 -15.12 -1.53
C GLY A 161 -13.17 -13.67 -2.00
N ARG A 162 -13.50 -12.74 -1.10
CA ARG A 162 -13.69 -11.33 -1.48
C ARG A 162 -12.41 -10.61 -1.88
N LEU A 163 -11.25 -11.13 -1.47
CA LEU A 163 -9.92 -10.69 -1.92
C LEU A 163 -9.15 -11.88 -2.46
N THR A 164 -8.75 -11.81 -3.70
CA THR A 164 -7.77 -12.74 -4.29
C THR A 164 -6.46 -12.01 -4.57
N VAL A 165 -5.35 -12.71 -4.40
CA VAL A 165 -4.01 -12.13 -4.56
C VAL A 165 -3.19 -13.03 -5.48
N ARG A 166 -2.62 -12.44 -6.53
CA ARG A 166 -1.63 -13.10 -7.38
C ARG A 166 -0.32 -12.32 -7.34
N HIS A 167 0.70 -12.95 -6.81
CA HIS A 167 2.06 -12.40 -6.88
C HIS A 167 2.70 -12.66 -8.23
N VAL A 168 3.46 -11.67 -8.72
CA VAL A 168 4.32 -11.78 -9.90
C VAL A 168 5.73 -11.41 -9.48
N LEU A 169 6.70 -12.33 -9.65
CA LEU A 169 8.07 -12.13 -9.17
C LEU A 169 9.08 -12.29 -10.30
N GLU A 170 9.90 -11.28 -10.52
CA GLU A 170 11.01 -11.37 -11.51
C GLU A 170 11.99 -12.50 -11.15
N ARG A 171 12.20 -12.69 -9.82
CA ARG A 171 12.99 -13.79 -9.27
C ARG A 171 12.11 -14.60 -8.32
N PRO A 172 11.43 -15.64 -8.84
CA PRO A 172 10.53 -16.45 -8.04
C PRO A 172 11.28 -17.24 -6.96
N SER A 173 10.58 -17.61 -5.93
CA SER A 173 11.10 -18.49 -4.89
C SER A 173 9.98 -19.42 -4.42
N ARG A 174 10.36 -20.59 -3.84
CA ARG A 174 9.39 -21.56 -3.31
C ARG A 174 8.59 -21.03 -2.11
N SER A 175 8.99 -19.91 -1.52
CA SER A 175 8.34 -19.34 -0.34
C SER A 175 7.10 -18.49 -0.65
N VAL A 176 6.82 -18.24 -1.94
CA VAL A 176 5.65 -17.47 -2.41
C VAL A 176 5.10 -18.16 -3.65
N ASP A 177 3.82 -18.47 -3.64
CA ASP A 177 3.13 -18.86 -4.87
C ASP A 177 3.01 -17.61 -5.77
N ALA A 178 3.72 -17.64 -6.89
CA ALA A 178 3.84 -16.49 -7.76
C ALA A 178 4.08 -16.91 -9.22
N LEU A 179 3.55 -16.13 -10.14
CA LEU A 179 3.96 -16.20 -11.54
C LEU A 179 5.37 -15.65 -11.70
N ALA A 180 6.18 -16.32 -12.51
CA ALA A 180 7.56 -15.95 -12.74
C ALA A 180 7.70 -14.94 -13.88
N GLY A 181 8.39 -13.84 -13.65
CA GLY A 181 8.71 -12.86 -14.66
C GLY A 181 8.47 -11.41 -14.23
N ARG A 182 8.76 -10.51 -15.16
CA ARG A 182 8.37 -9.10 -15.06
C ARG A 182 6.94 -8.96 -15.56
N LEU A 183 6.14 -8.14 -14.91
CA LEU A 183 4.74 -7.93 -15.31
C LEU A 183 4.68 -7.34 -16.72
N THR A 184 4.13 -8.11 -17.65
CA THR A 184 3.79 -7.74 -19.02
C THR A 184 2.28 -7.81 -19.21
N PRO A 185 1.70 -7.31 -20.32
CA PRO A 185 0.28 -7.49 -20.61
C PRO A 185 -0.16 -8.96 -20.60
N GLU A 186 0.63 -9.86 -21.19
CA GLU A 186 0.33 -11.29 -21.26
C GLU A 186 0.37 -11.94 -19.87
N LEU A 187 1.37 -11.57 -19.05
CA LEU A 187 1.48 -12.07 -17.69
C LEU A 187 0.38 -11.51 -16.77
N LEU A 188 -0.08 -10.29 -17.05
CA LEU A 188 -1.24 -9.71 -16.35
C LEU A 188 -2.51 -10.49 -16.66
N VAL A 189 -2.76 -10.82 -17.91
CA VAL A 189 -3.90 -11.66 -18.31
C VAL A 189 -3.84 -13.01 -17.61
N ALA A 190 -2.69 -13.71 -17.67
CA ALA A 190 -2.49 -14.98 -16.97
C ALA A 190 -2.69 -14.85 -15.44
N ALA A 191 -2.28 -13.74 -14.84
CA ALA A 191 -2.49 -13.49 -13.42
C ALA A 191 -3.97 -13.31 -13.07
N LEU A 192 -4.75 -12.71 -13.94
CA LEU A 192 -6.18 -12.50 -13.74
C LEU A 192 -6.98 -13.79 -14.01
N ASP A 193 -6.64 -14.56 -15.05
CA ASP A 193 -7.30 -15.83 -15.38
C ASP A 193 -7.08 -16.86 -14.27
N SER A 194 -5.90 -16.91 -13.67
CA SER A 194 -5.60 -17.81 -12.56
C SER A 194 -6.36 -17.48 -11.26
N GLN A 195 -7.08 -16.36 -11.20
CA GLN A 195 -7.91 -15.95 -10.07
C GLN A 195 -9.41 -16.21 -10.34
N ILE A 196 -9.76 -16.73 -11.52
CA ILE A 196 -11.12 -17.18 -11.84
C ILE A 196 -11.16 -18.66 -11.47
N GLU A 197 -11.90 -19.03 -10.44
CA GLU A 197 -12.19 -20.45 -10.18
C GLU A 197 -13.01 -21.01 -11.35
N PRO A 198 -12.65 -22.18 -11.90
CA PRO A 198 -13.55 -22.85 -12.84
C PRO A 198 -14.83 -23.22 -12.07
N HIS A 199 -15.95 -22.76 -12.57
CA HIS A 199 -17.29 -23.14 -12.09
C HIS A 199 -17.59 -24.60 -12.37
#